data_cf6db956c485d579073787f3f122a783
#
_entry.id   cf6db956c485d579073787f3f122a783
#
_cell.length_a   1.000
_cell.length_b   1.000
_cell.length_c   1.000
_cell.angle_alpha   90.00
_cell.angle_beta   90.00
_cell.angle_gamma   90.00
#
_symmetry.space_group_name_H-M   'P 1'
#
loop_
_entity.id
_entity.type
_entity.pdbx_description
1 polymer ?
#
loop_
_entity_poly.entity_id
_entity_poly.type
_entity_poly.pdbx_seq_one_letter_code
_entity_poly.pdbx_strand_id
1 'polypeptide(L)'
;MNITFQIVLALVITPVLFASPMKTSAEKTAAMDALFSDYAKPGAPGASVIVIANGKVLFKKAYGLANVESKIAATPNTNYRLASVSKQFTAMAIMILAERKKLSYDDTLASFFPGFPDYGKQIKIRHLLNHSSGLIAYEDVMDDNATVPLSDQDVLELMKRQDHTHFPPGSSYRYSNGGYVLLGLIVEKVSSIPFPEFLRRNIFAPLGMNHSVFYPREDHSDEAHRAYGYSQRDGAFVRTDQSLTSSTRGDGAIYSSVVDLYKWDQALHKGRLVKPATLQEAFAAGAKVDDDTGYGFGWFIQNRRGSKTVWHSGNTIGCSQFIRRYLDRKFTIIVQANRNNAPLAELVDKIEEIYF
;
A
#
# COMPACT_ATOMS: atom_id res chain seq x y z
N MET A 1 52.27 -63.24 -21.39
CA MET A 1 52.08 -61.81 -21.20
C MET A 1 50.67 -61.63 -20.69
N ASN A 2 50.50 -61.62 -19.33
CA ASN A 2 49.18 -61.50 -18.69
C ASN A 2 48.92 -60.02 -18.37
N ILE A 3 47.87 -59.48 -18.96
CA ILE A 3 47.42 -58.11 -18.68
C ILE A 3 46.27 -58.22 -17.69
N THR A 4 46.52 -57.76 -16.45
CA THR A 4 45.50 -57.67 -15.36
C THR A 4 44.79 -56.31 -15.49
N PHE A 5 43.49 -56.29 -15.81
CA PHE A 5 42.67 -55.13 -15.77
C PHE A 5 42.21 -54.84 -14.34
N GLN A 6 42.64 -53.73 -13.73
CA GLN A 6 42.09 -53.23 -12.48
C GLN A 6 40.85 -52.37 -12.79
N ILE A 7 39.67 -52.77 -12.30
CA ILE A 7 38.44 -52.00 -12.34
C ILE A 7 38.45 -51.07 -11.13
N VAL A 8 38.59 -49.77 -11.37
CA VAL A 8 38.42 -48.73 -10.36
C VAL A 8 36.92 -48.41 -10.24
N LEU A 9 36.28 -48.84 -9.15
CA LEU A 9 34.89 -48.50 -8.85
C LEU A 9 34.85 -47.11 -8.25
N ALA A 10 34.46 -46.08 -9.00
CA ALA A 10 34.24 -44.72 -8.51
C ALA A 10 32.91 -44.67 -7.75
N LEU A 11 32.99 -44.53 -6.44
CA LEU A 11 31.81 -44.29 -5.59
C LEU A 11 31.31 -42.86 -5.79
N VAL A 12 30.22 -42.66 -6.56
CA VAL A 12 29.55 -41.36 -6.68
C VAL A 12 28.70 -41.15 -5.44
N ILE A 13 29.21 -40.36 -4.48
CA ILE A 13 28.45 -39.88 -3.34
C ILE A 13 27.57 -38.74 -3.82
N THR A 14 26.30 -38.99 -4.08
CA THR A 14 25.29 -37.94 -4.28
C THR A 14 24.96 -37.27 -2.93
N PRO A 15 25.10 -35.95 -2.77
CA PRO A 15 24.71 -35.30 -1.55
C PRO A 15 23.18 -35.38 -1.43
N VAL A 16 22.71 -36.08 -0.38
CA VAL A 16 21.31 -36.06 0.01
C VAL A 16 21.08 -34.69 0.64
N LEU A 17 20.46 -33.78 -0.09
CA LEU A 17 19.91 -32.53 0.48
C LEU A 17 18.79 -32.89 1.42
N PHE A 18 19.06 -32.90 2.73
CA PHE A 18 18.03 -32.95 3.74
C PHE A 18 17.26 -31.64 3.69
N ALA A 19 16.05 -31.66 3.14
CA ALA A 19 15.13 -30.57 3.28
C ALA A 19 14.87 -30.33 4.78
N SER A 20 15.12 -29.13 5.27
CA SER A 20 14.81 -28.78 6.66
C SER A 20 13.34 -29.11 6.95
N PRO A 21 13.01 -29.74 8.09
CA PRO A 21 11.64 -30.08 8.42
C PRO A 21 10.77 -28.82 8.44
N MET A 22 9.59 -28.88 7.82
CA MET A 22 8.66 -27.76 7.82
C MET A 22 8.22 -27.46 9.27
N LYS A 23 8.34 -26.19 9.67
CA LYS A 23 7.92 -25.72 11.00
C LYS A 23 6.46 -26.06 11.26
N THR A 24 6.16 -26.54 12.43
CA THR A 24 4.79 -26.77 12.93
C THR A 24 4.03 -25.44 13.07
N SER A 25 2.71 -25.51 13.21
CA SER A 25 1.90 -24.29 13.44
C SER A 25 2.30 -23.56 14.73
N ALA A 26 2.64 -24.30 15.78
CA ALA A 26 3.09 -23.73 17.06
C ALA A 26 4.45 -23.02 16.92
N GLU A 27 5.42 -23.63 16.22
CA GLU A 27 6.73 -23.03 15.96
C GLU A 27 6.61 -21.76 15.07
N LYS A 28 5.73 -21.77 14.05
CA LYS A 28 5.45 -20.58 13.27
C LYS A 28 4.85 -19.46 14.10
N THR A 29 3.91 -19.78 14.99
CA THR A 29 3.30 -18.82 15.91
C THR A 29 4.34 -18.20 16.84
N ALA A 30 5.19 -19.02 17.45
CA ALA A 30 6.26 -18.55 18.35
C ALA A 30 7.28 -17.65 17.60
N ALA A 31 7.65 -18.03 16.37
CA ALA A 31 8.54 -17.22 15.53
C ALA A 31 7.90 -15.88 15.16
N MET A 32 6.61 -15.88 14.82
CA MET A 32 5.85 -14.64 14.58
C MET A 32 5.80 -13.76 15.83
N ASP A 33 5.52 -14.30 17.01
CA ASP A 33 5.49 -13.53 18.26
C ASP A 33 6.85 -12.91 18.58
N ALA A 34 7.94 -13.63 18.32
CA ALA A 34 9.30 -13.11 18.50
C ALA A 34 9.59 -11.92 17.56
N LEU A 35 9.14 -11.94 16.31
CA LEU A 35 9.32 -10.83 15.37
C LEU A 35 8.62 -9.54 15.84
N PHE A 36 7.50 -9.66 16.56
CA PHE A 36 6.72 -8.53 17.05
C PHE A 36 6.99 -8.17 18.51
N SER A 37 8.03 -8.73 19.14
CA SER A 37 8.34 -8.53 20.56
C SER A 37 8.50 -7.06 20.96
N ASP A 38 9.10 -6.22 20.10
CA ASP A 38 9.24 -4.77 20.33
C ASP A 38 7.90 -4.02 20.37
N TYR A 39 6.89 -4.51 19.66
CA TYR A 39 5.53 -3.97 19.70
C TYR A 39 4.76 -4.45 20.94
N ALA A 40 5.14 -5.59 21.50
CA ALA A 40 4.51 -6.16 22.69
C ALA A 40 5.02 -5.57 24.01
N LYS A 41 6.03 -4.69 23.99
CA LYS A 41 6.55 -4.03 25.20
C LYS A 41 5.46 -3.17 25.88
N PRO A 42 5.43 -3.11 27.21
CA PRO A 42 4.48 -2.25 27.92
C PRO A 42 4.52 -0.80 27.45
N GLY A 43 3.37 -0.21 27.16
CA GLY A 43 3.25 1.18 26.71
C GLY A 43 3.68 1.44 25.26
N ALA A 44 4.06 0.42 24.51
CA ALA A 44 4.50 0.59 23.14
C ALA A 44 3.31 0.79 22.18
N PRO A 45 3.43 1.71 21.17
CA PRO A 45 2.53 1.74 20.04
C PRO A 45 2.53 0.42 19.30
N GLY A 46 1.39 0.04 18.74
CA GLY A 46 1.13 -1.32 18.31
C GLY A 46 1.43 -1.63 16.85
N ALA A 47 1.14 -2.88 16.51
CA ALA A 47 1.09 -3.37 15.15
C ALA A 47 0.01 -4.45 15.01
N SER A 48 -0.54 -4.59 13.80
CA SER A 48 -1.41 -5.68 13.42
C SER A 48 -0.86 -6.39 12.19
N VAL A 49 -0.95 -7.72 12.18
CA VAL A 49 -0.44 -8.55 11.09
C VAL A 49 -1.43 -9.61 10.69
N ILE A 50 -1.50 -9.90 9.39
CA ILE A 50 -2.23 -11.04 8.84
C ILE A 50 -1.40 -11.70 7.75
N VAL A 51 -1.36 -13.04 7.76
CA VAL A 51 -0.76 -13.88 6.72
C VAL A 51 -1.86 -14.75 6.12
N ILE A 52 -1.96 -14.74 4.80
CA ILE A 52 -3.03 -15.38 4.06
C ILE A 52 -2.41 -16.32 3.01
N ALA A 53 -2.94 -17.53 2.87
CA ALA A 53 -2.60 -18.41 1.75
C ALA A 53 -3.85 -19.09 1.22
N ASN A 54 -4.02 -19.13 -0.10
CA ASN A 54 -5.16 -19.74 -0.78
C ASN A 54 -6.53 -19.31 -0.21
N GLY A 55 -6.64 -18.03 0.18
CA GLY A 55 -7.85 -17.46 0.79
C GLY A 55 -8.08 -17.82 2.26
N LYS A 56 -7.18 -18.60 2.89
CA LYS A 56 -7.25 -18.96 4.31
C LYS A 56 -6.29 -18.10 5.12
N VAL A 57 -6.73 -17.65 6.28
CA VAL A 57 -5.88 -16.95 7.25
C VAL A 57 -4.99 -17.97 7.95
N LEU A 58 -3.67 -17.87 7.77
CA LEU A 58 -2.67 -18.71 8.44
C LEU A 58 -2.26 -18.12 9.78
N PHE A 59 -2.20 -16.78 9.87
CA PHE A 59 -1.87 -16.06 11.09
C PHE A 59 -2.58 -14.72 11.10
N LYS A 60 -3.09 -14.30 12.26
CA LYS A 60 -3.69 -13.00 12.47
C LYS A 60 -3.59 -12.61 13.93
N LYS A 61 -2.85 -11.52 14.22
CA LYS A 61 -2.63 -11.04 15.58
C LYS A 61 -2.36 -9.53 15.60
N ALA A 62 -2.56 -8.91 16.76
CA ALA A 62 -2.15 -7.56 17.03
C ALA A 62 -1.34 -7.50 18.33
N TYR A 63 -0.49 -6.50 18.45
CA TYR A 63 0.45 -6.28 19.55
C TYR A 63 0.43 -4.82 19.95
N GLY A 64 0.70 -4.51 21.22
CA GLY A 64 0.83 -3.17 21.75
C GLY A 64 -0.47 -2.35 21.76
N LEU A 65 -0.34 -1.04 21.69
CA LEU A 65 -1.43 -0.10 21.91
C LEU A 65 -1.82 0.65 20.62
N ALA A 66 -3.11 0.73 20.34
CA ALA A 66 -3.68 1.60 19.32
C ALA A 66 -3.67 3.07 19.76
N ASN A 67 -3.91 3.30 21.06
CA ASN A 67 -3.83 4.60 21.72
C ASN A 67 -3.01 4.43 23.00
N VAL A 68 -1.85 5.07 23.06
CA VAL A 68 -0.91 4.95 24.20
C VAL A 68 -1.43 5.69 25.42
N GLU A 69 -2.00 6.88 25.21
CA GLU A 69 -2.49 7.76 26.27
C GLU A 69 -3.68 7.10 27.01
N SER A 70 -4.65 6.61 26.26
CA SER A 70 -5.85 5.93 26.79
C SER A 70 -5.62 4.45 27.08
N LYS A 71 -4.41 3.92 26.85
CA LYS A 71 -4.04 2.50 27.02
C LYS A 71 -4.95 1.52 26.27
N ILE A 72 -5.49 1.94 25.11
CA ILE A 72 -6.34 1.08 24.28
C ILE A 72 -5.46 0.11 23.51
N ALA A 73 -5.67 -1.20 23.71
CA ALA A 73 -4.92 -2.24 23.03
C ALA A 73 -5.23 -2.27 21.51
N ALA A 74 -4.22 -2.53 20.71
CA ALA A 74 -4.41 -2.84 19.29
C ALA A 74 -5.07 -4.21 19.13
N THR A 75 -5.96 -4.31 18.14
CA THR A 75 -6.64 -5.55 17.75
C THR A 75 -6.53 -5.74 16.25
N PRO A 76 -6.81 -6.92 15.69
CA PRO A 76 -6.87 -7.10 14.23
C PRO A 76 -7.92 -6.22 13.54
N ASN A 77 -8.90 -5.68 14.28
CA ASN A 77 -9.90 -4.73 13.77
C ASN A 77 -9.49 -3.26 13.94
N THR A 78 -8.33 -2.99 14.54
CA THR A 78 -7.83 -1.63 14.69
C THR A 78 -7.56 -1.01 13.33
N ASN A 79 -8.08 0.21 13.12
CA ASN A 79 -7.90 0.98 11.91
C ASN A 79 -6.62 1.80 11.97
N TYR A 80 -5.68 1.46 11.12
CA TYR A 80 -4.45 2.23 10.91
C TYR A 80 -4.61 3.12 9.69
N ARG A 81 -3.99 4.29 9.70
CA ARG A 81 -3.87 5.13 8.52
C ARG A 81 -3.02 4.41 7.48
N LEU A 82 -3.59 4.15 6.30
CA LEU A 82 -2.94 3.37 5.25
C LEU A 82 -1.80 4.11 4.56
N ALA A 83 -1.75 5.43 4.68
CA ALA A 83 -0.83 6.25 3.90
C ALA A 83 -0.88 5.82 2.42
N SER A 84 0.25 5.66 1.74
CA SER A 84 0.28 5.35 0.30
C SER A 84 -0.33 4.00 -0.10
N VAL A 85 -0.60 3.08 0.83
CA VAL A 85 -1.42 1.89 0.54
C VAL A 85 -2.84 2.28 0.09
N SER A 86 -3.30 3.48 0.43
CA SER A 86 -4.57 4.07 -0.07
C SER A 86 -4.64 4.17 -1.59
N LYS A 87 -3.50 4.32 -2.27
CA LYS A 87 -3.43 4.48 -3.72
C LYS A 87 -4.06 3.33 -4.50
N GLN A 88 -4.06 2.13 -3.93
CA GLN A 88 -4.72 0.96 -4.50
C GLN A 88 -6.23 1.17 -4.66
N PHE A 89 -6.85 1.83 -3.70
CA PHE A 89 -8.30 2.12 -3.69
C PHE A 89 -8.63 3.26 -4.64
N THR A 90 -7.78 4.28 -4.72
CA THR A 90 -7.91 5.37 -5.69
C THR A 90 -7.79 4.84 -7.12
N ALA A 91 -6.80 4.00 -7.38
CA ALA A 91 -6.65 3.34 -8.67
C ALA A 91 -7.88 2.46 -9.00
N MET A 92 -8.39 1.71 -8.02
CA MET A 92 -9.62 0.89 -8.20
C MET A 92 -10.83 1.77 -8.53
N ALA A 93 -10.98 2.94 -7.92
CA ALA A 93 -12.07 3.86 -8.24
C ALA A 93 -12.00 4.34 -9.71
N ILE A 94 -10.81 4.67 -10.18
CA ILE A 94 -10.59 5.00 -11.61
C ILE A 94 -10.91 3.81 -12.52
N MET A 95 -10.45 2.60 -12.16
CA MET A 95 -10.75 1.39 -12.94
C MET A 95 -12.24 1.09 -13.02
N ILE A 96 -12.98 1.27 -11.93
CA ILE A 96 -14.45 1.12 -11.89
C ILE A 96 -15.11 2.13 -12.85
N LEU A 97 -14.66 3.38 -12.86
CA LEU A 97 -15.20 4.41 -13.76
C LEU A 97 -14.85 4.12 -15.21
N ALA A 98 -13.64 3.63 -15.49
CA ALA A 98 -13.23 3.22 -16.84
C ALA A 98 -14.07 2.05 -17.37
N GLU A 99 -14.31 1.01 -16.58
CA GLU A 99 -15.20 -0.11 -16.99
C GLU A 99 -16.63 0.33 -17.22
N ARG A 100 -17.10 1.34 -16.50
CA ARG A 100 -18.40 1.99 -16.72
C ARG A 100 -18.41 2.96 -17.89
N LYS A 101 -17.29 3.09 -18.63
CA LYS A 101 -17.13 4.00 -19.77
C LYS A 101 -17.39 5.48 -19.41
N LYS A 102 -17.10 5.87 -18.17
CA LYS A 102 -17.24 7.24 -17.68
C LYS A 102 -15.98 8.07 -17.91
N LEU A 103 -14.85 7.41 -18.10
CA LEU A 103 -13.55 7.98 -18.48
C LEU A 103 -12.73 6.94 -19.25
N SER A 104 -11.65 7.41 -19.88
CA SER A 104 -10.61 6.58 -20.50
C SER A 104 -9.28 6.81 -19.79
N TYR A 105 -8.42 5.80 -19.72
CA TYR A 105 -7.04 5.98 -19.23
C TYR A 105 -6.22 6.92 -20.13
N ASP A 106 -6.67 7.19 -21.35
CA ASP A 106 -6.04 8.11 -22.29
C ASP A 106 -6.61 9.54 -22.23
N ASP A 107 -7.67 9.77 -21.44
CA ASP A 107 -8.16 11.12 -21.17
C ASP A 107 -7.07 11.94 -20.48
N THR A 108 -6.98 13.22 -20.84
CA THR A 108 -5.91 14.09 -20.35
C THR A 108 -6.32 14.86 -19.10
N LEU A 109 -5.34 15.24 -18.28
CA LEU A 109 -5.57 16.02 -17.07
C LEU A 109 -6.33 17.33 -17.36
N ALA A 110 -5.98 18.02 -18.45
CA ALA A 110 -6.62 19.26 -18.86
C ALA A 110 -8.11 19.07 -19.23
N SER A 111 -8.55 17.89 -19.65
CA SER A 111 -9.96 17.64 -19.94
C SER A 111 -10.84 17.62 -18.69
N PHE A 112 -10.25 17.30 -17.54
CA PHE A 112 -10.96 17.30 -16.26
C PHE A 112 -10.88 18.65 -15.54
N PHE A 113 -9.80 19.40 -15.71
CA PHE A 113 -9.56 20.64 -14.98
C PHE A 113 -9.39 21.82 -15.93
N PRO A 114 -10.48 22.54 -16.31
CA PRO A 114 -10.38 23.74 -17.11
C PRO A 114 -9.42 24.75 -16.48
N GLY A 115 -8.61 25.40 -17.31
CA GLY A 115 -7.57 26.33 -16.86
C GLY A 115 -6.31 25.65 -16.31
N PHE A 116 -6.19 24.33 -16.44
CA PHE A 116 -4.92 23.65 -16.19
C PHE A 116 -3.90 24.04 -17.29
N PRO A 117 -2.63 24.31 -16.95
CA PRO A 117 -1.62 24.71 -17.92
C PRO A 117 -1.43 23.70 -19.07
N ASP A 118 -0.80 24.15 -20.14
CA ASP A 118 -0.66 23.35 -21.38
C ASP A 118 0.00 21.99 -21.20
N TYR A 119 0.90 21.86 -20.24
CA TYR A 119 1.52 20.56 -19.93
C TYR A 119 0.49 19.49 -19.49
N GLY A 120 -0.65 19.90 -18.93
CA GLY A 120 -1.75 19.01 -18.57
C GLY A 120 -2.45 18.35 -19.76
N LYS A 121 -2.30 18.91 -20.98
CA LYS A 121 -2.82 18.29 -22.22
C LYS A 121 -2.06 17.03 -22.62
N GLN A 122 -0.85 16.84 -22.10
CA GLN A 122 0.00 15.67 -22.38
C GLN A 122 -0.06 14.62 -21.28
N ILE A 123 -0.54 14.99 -20.09
CA ILE A 123 -0.65 14.08 -18.95
C ILE A 123 -1.95 13.30 -19.05
N LYS A 124 -1.86 12.00 -19.31
CA LYS A 124 -3.00 11.07 -19.34
C LYS A 124 -3.28 10.51 -17.95
N ILE A 125 -4.51 10.03 -17.70
CA ILE A 125 -4.87 9.33 -16.46
C ILE A 125 -3.89 8.18 -16.17
N ARG A 126 -3.50 7.37 -17.17
CA ARG A 126 -2.52 6.29 -17.01
C ARG A 126 -1.17 6.79 -16.48
N HIS A 127 -0.73 8.00 -16.85
CA HIS A 127 0.51 8.58 -16.36
C HIS A 127 0.43 8.98 -14.88
N LEU A 128 -0.75 9.34 -14.38
CA LEU A 128 -0.98 9.56 -12.96
C LEU A 128 -0.99 8.24 -12.18
N LEU A 129 -1.69 7.21 -12.70
CA LEU A 129 -1.82 5.91 -12.09
C LEU A 129 -0.47 5.19 -11.89
N ASN A 130 0.44 5.31 -12.85
CA ASN A 130 1.74 4.62 -12.84
C ASN A 130 2.93 5.52 -12.50
N HIS A 131 2.68 6.76 -12.03
CA HIS A 131 3.73 7.73 -11.66
C HIS A 131 4.67 8.13 -12.80
N SER A 132 4.19 8.14 -14.04
CA SER A 132 4.97 8.60 -15.21
C SER A 132 4.55 10.00 -15.72
N SER A 133 3.82 10.75 -14.91
CA SER A 133 3.32 12.08 -15.32
C SER A 133 4.39 13.15 -15.36
N GLY A 134 5.47 13.01 -14.60
CA GLY A 134 6.51 14.03 -14.44
C GLY A 134 6.06 15.26 -13.64
N LEU A 135 4.91 15.22 -12.97
CA LEU A 135 4.42 16.31 -12.14
C LEU A 135 5.43 16.73 -11.09
N ILE A 136 5.56 18.02 -10.86
CA ILE A 136 6.27 18.58 -9.71
C ILE A 136 5.59 18.09 -8.43
N ALA A 137 6.35 17.71 -7.41
CA ALA A 137 5.78 17.33 -6.14
C ALA A 137 5.16 18.54 -5.44
N TYR A 138 3.91 18.46 -5.02
CA TYR A 138 3.27 19.58 -4.34
C TYR A 138 3.94 19.89 -3.01
N GLU A 139 4.58 18.91 -2.41
CA GLU A 139 5.37 19.03 -1.19
C GLU A 139 6.58 19.96 -1.37
N ASP A 140 7.13 20.04 -2.58
CA ASP A 140 8.28 20.91 -2.91
C ASP A 140 7.86 22.38 -3.19
N VAL A 141 6.55 22.63 -3.37
CA VAL A 141 6.02 23.94 -3.76
C VAL A 141 4.93 24.49 -2.83
N MET A 142 4.64 23.75 -1.74
CA MET A 142 3.77 24.25 -0.67
C MET A 142 4.49 25.33 0.14
N ASP A 143 3.71 26.18 0.81
CA ASP A 143 4.26 27.18 1.71
C ASP A 143 4.87 26.52 2.96
N ASP A 144 6.16 26.72 3.18
CA ASP A 144 6.90 26.22 4.37
C ASP A 144 6.35 26.77 5.68
N ASN A 145 5.67 27.91 5.65
CA ASN A 145 5.04 28.56 6.81
C ASN A 145 3.56 28.18 6.98
N ALA A 146 3.04 27.29 6.16
CA ALA A 146 1.66 26.85 6.26
C ALA A 146 1.38 26.23 7.64
N THR A 147 0.29 26.67 8.27
CA THR A 147 -0.18 26.12 9.55
C THR A 147 -1.46 25.31 9.40
N VAL A 148 -2.10 25.42 8.22
CA VAL A 148 -3.33 24.70 7.85
C VAL A 148 -2.97 23.60 6.85
N PRO A 149 -3.38 22.36 7.07
CA PRO A 149 -3.16 21.29 6.11
C PRO A 149 -3.84 21.55 4.79
N LEU A 150 -3.14 21.16 3.72
CA LEU A 150 -3.62 21.28 2.35
C LEU A 150 -4.82 20.35 2.11
N SER A 151 -5.86 20.90 1.49
CA SER A 151 -6.93 20.12 0.89
C SER A 151 -6.53 19.59 -0.49
N ASP A 152 -7.32 18.66 -1.04
CA ASP A 152 -7.12 18.17 -2.42
C ASP A 152 -7.21 19.34 -3.43
N GLN A 153 -8.08 20.32 -3.16
CA GLN A 153 -8.23 21.50 -4.02
C GLN A 153 -7.00 22.42 -3.97
N ASP A 154 -6.41 22.61 -2.78
CA ASP A 154 -5.16 23.39 -2.65
C ASP A 154 -4.03 22.74 -3.47
N VAL A 155 -3.92 21.41 -3.44
CA VAL A 155 -2.95 20.67 -4.26
C VAL A 155 -3.20 20.90 -5.76
N LEU A 156 -4.46 20.86 -6.22
CA LEU A 156 -4.80 21.17 -7.61
C LEU A 156 -4.36 22.60 -8.00
N GLU A 157 -4.61 23.58 -7.13
CA GLU A 157 -4.20 24.97 -7.42
C GLU A 157 -2.66 25.15 -7.39
N LEU A 158 -1.94 24.44 -6.50
CA LEU A 158 -0.47 24.39 -6.54
C LEU A 158 0.03 23.81 -7.87
N MET A 159 -0.58 22.71 -8.35
CA MET A 159 -0.20 22.09 -9.62
C MET A 159 -0.50 23.02 -10.81
N LYS A 160 -1.61 23.76 -10.79
CA LYS A 160 -1.94 24.73 -11.84
C LYS A 160 -0.98 25.91 -11.93
N ARG A 161 -0.25 26.23 -10.88
CA ARG A 161 0.76 27.32 -10.86
C ARG A 161 2.08 26.89 -11.49
N GLN A 162 2.29 25.59 -11.72
CA GLN A 162 3.49 25.07 -12.38
C GLN A 162 3.34 25.24 -13.90
N ASP A 163 4.44 25.40 -14.61
CA ASP A 163 4.48 25.61 -16.04
C ASP A 163 5.12 24.47 -16.85
N HIS A 164 5.70 23.49 -16.13
CA HIS A 164 6.42 22.38 -16.73
C HIS A 164 6.30 21.07 -15.91
N THR A 165 6.85 20.01 -16.45
CA THR A 165 7.05 18.71 -15.81
C THR A 165 8.54 18.38 -15.72
N HIS A 166 8.94 17.51 -14.79
CA HIS A 166 10.34 17.07 -14.67
C HIS A 166 10.86 16.36 -15.92
N PHE A 167 9.97 15.72 -16.68
CA PHE A 167 10.27 15.00 -17.92
C PHE A 167 8.98 14.87 -18.73
N PRO A 168 9.05 14.58 -20.06
CA PRO A 168 7.87 14.38 -20.89
C PRO A 168 6.97 13.27 -20.32
N PRO A 169 5.65 13.49 -20.15
CA PRO A 169 4.74 12.49 -19.60
C PRO A 169 4.81 11.14 -20.33
N GLY A 170 4.94 10.07 -19.57
CA GLY A 170 5.11 8.70 -20.07
C GLY A 170 6.54 8.27 -20.32
N SER A 171 7.55 9.15 -20.24
CA SER A 171 8.94 8.83 -20.61
C SER A 171 9.79 8.29 -19.45
N SER A 172 9.40 8.55 -18.19
CA SER A 172 10.16 8.14 -17.03
C SER A 172 9.24 7.95 -15.81
N TYR A 173 9.80 7.47 -14.72
CA TYR A 173 9.11 7.26 -13.45
C TYR A 173 9.55 8.32 -12.42
N ARG A 174 8.59 8.94 -11.76
CA ARG A 174 8.79 9.73 -10.54
C ARG A 174 7.54 9.63 -9.68
N TYR A 175 7.67 9.07 -8.49
CA TYR A 175 6.56 8.95 -7.54
C TYR A 175 5.95 10.32 -7.25
N SER A 176 4.62 10.43 -7.34
CA SER A 176 3.88 11.67 -7.15
C SER A 176 2.62 11.46 -6.31
N ASN A 177 2.59 12.01 -5.10
CA ASN A 177 1.38 12.07 -4.30
C ASN A 177 0.34 12.98 -4.97
N GLY A 178 0.75 14.13 -5.49
CA GLY A 178 -0.11 15.06 -6.21
C GLY A 178 -0.88 14.38 -7.36
N GLY A 179 -0.23 13.47 -8.08
CA GLY A 179 -0.92 12.69 -9.13
C GLY A 179 -2.11 11.89 -8.60
N TYR A 180 -2.00 11.29 -7.43
CA TYR A 180 -3.09 10.53 -6.81
C TYR A 180 -4.14 11.41 -6.13
N VAL A 181 -3.76 12.59 -5.63
CA VAL A 181 -4.72 13.62 -5.20
C VAL A 181 -5.60 14.03 -6.39
N LEU A 182 -4.97 14.31 -7.55
CA LEU A 182 -5.71 14.65 -8.78
C LEU A 182 -6.62 13.51 -9.25
N LEU A 183 -6.20 12.23 -9.14
CA LEU A 183 -7.07 11.09 -9.42
C LEU A 183 -8.29 11.04 -8.50
N GLY A 184 -8.14 11.35 -7.21
CA GLY A 184 -9.26 11.49 -6.27
C GLY A 184 -10.27 12.55 -6.71
N LEU A 185 -9.78 13.73 -7.10
CA LEU A 185 -10.61 14.82 -7.65
C LEU A 185 -11.28 14.45 -8.98
N ILE A 186 -10.60 13.68 -9.85
CA ILE A 186 -11.20 13.15 -11.09
C ILE A 186 -12.36 12.21 -10.77
N VAL A 187 -12.21 11.34 -9.76
CA VAL A 187 -13.31 10.46 -9.30
C VAL A 187 -14.51 11.29 -8.87
N GLU A 188 -14.32 12.33 -8.06
CA GLU A 188 -15.40 13.23 -7.64
C GLU A 188 -16.08 13.91 -8.83
N LYS A 189 -15.30 14.46 -9.72
CA LYS A 189 -15.80 15.19 -10.90
C LYS A 189 -16.61 14.30 -11.84
N VAL A 190 -16.12 13.10 -12.13
CA VAL A 190 -16.75 12.17 -13.08
C VAL A 190 -17.99 11.50 -12.48
N SER A 191 -17.97 11.23 -11.18
CA SER A 191 -19.07 10.56 -10.49
C SER A 191 -20.10 11.52 -9.91
N SER A 192 -19.76 12.78 -9.72
CA SER A 192 -20.54 13.77 -8.95
C SER A 192 -20.80 13.33 -7.50
N ILE A 193 -19.91 12.51 -6.93
CA ILE A 193 -19.99 11.99 -5.57
C ILE A 193 -18.67 12.33 -4.86
N PRO A 194 -18.68 12.84 -3.60
CA PRO A 194 -17.46 13.04 -2.83
C PRO A 194 -16.61 11.76 -2.78
N PHE A 195 -15.28 11.88 -2.89
CA PHE A 195 -14.37 10.73 -3.01
C PHE A 195 -14.51 9.68 -1.88
N PRO A 196 -14.60 10.07 -0.59
CA PRO A 196 -14.85 9.12 0.48
C PRO A 196 -16.15 8.34 0.30
N GLU A 197 -17.21 9.00 -0.10
CA GLU A 197 -18.52 8.39 -0.32
C GLU A 197 -18.53 7.49 -1.57
N PHE A 198 -17.78 7.88 -2.62
CA PHE A 198 -17.58 7.00 -3.79
C PHE A 198 -16.91 5.69 -3.39
N LEU A 199 -15.82 5.74 -2.59
CA LEU A 199 -15.13 4.55 -2.12
C LEU A 199 -16.05 3.71 -1.22
N ARG A 200 -16.77 4.35 -0.31
CA ARG A 200 -17.73 3.64 0.56
C ARG A 200 -18.75 2.86 -0.26
N ARG A 201 -19.41 3.51 -1.24
CA ARG A 201 -20.49 2.89 -2.06
C ARG A 201 -19.99 1.84 -3.03
N ASN A 202 -18.83 2.05 -3.64
CA ASN A 202 -18.36 1.24 -4.76
C ASN A 202 -17.30 0.20 -4.38
N ILE A 203 -16.65 0.34 -3.22
CA ILE A 203 -15.58 -0.56 -2.78
C ILE A 203 -15.87 -1.10 -1.38
N PHE A 204 -15.95 -0.25 -0.36
CA PHE A 204 -15.97 -0.75 1.02
C PHE A 204 -17.24 -1.51 1.36
N ALA A 205 -18.42 -0.93 1.12
CA ALA A 205 -19.69 -1.60 1.42
C ALA A 205 -19.91 -2.87 0.60
N PRO A 206 -19.67 -2.91 -0.73
CA PRO A 206 -19.78 -4.15 -1.52
C PRO A 206 -18.88 -5.28 -1.07
N LEU A 207 -17.73 -4.96 -0.45
CA LEU A 207 -16.78 -5.92 0.08
C LEU A 207 -16.99 -6.24 1.57
N GLY A 208 -17.91 -5.54 2.25
CA GLY A 208 -18.10 -5.64 3.68
C GLY A 208 -16.94 -5.11 4.51
N MET A 209 -16.17 -4.16 3.98
CA MET A 209 -15.08 -3.44 4.67
C MET A 209 -15.66 -2.35 5.57
N ASN A 210 -16.40 -2.76 6.59
CA ASN A 210 -17.27 -1.87 7.37
C ASN A 210 -16.53 -0.92 8.30
N HIS A 211 -15.24 -1.18 8.53
CA HIS A 211 -14.38 -0.34 9.36
C HIS A 211 -13.44 0.56 8.53
N SER A 212 -13.42 0.41 7.19
CA SER A 212 -12.58 1.25 6.33
C SER A 212 -13.25 2.61 6.13
N VAL A 213 -12.55 3.68 6.54
CA VAL A 213 -13.11 5.03 6.66
C VAL A 213 -12.08 6.12 6.34
N PHE A 214 -12.57 7.35 6.22
CA PHE A 214 -11.81 8.58 6.33
C PHE A 214 -12.20 9.25 7.65
N TYR A 215 -11.24 9.47 8.55
CA TYR A 215 -11.51 10.24 9.76
C TYR A 215 -11.40 11.74 9.45
N PRO A 216 -12.36 12.55 9.91
CA PRO A 216 -12.23 14.00 9.88
C PRO A 216 -10.99 14.42 10.69
N ARG A 217 -10.27 15.43 10.19
CA ARG A 217 -9.08 15.93 10.89
C ARG A 217 -9.40 16.48 12.29
N GLU A 218 -10.55 17.13 12.40
CA GLU A 218 -11.01 17.84 13.61
C GLU A 218 -11.66 16.91 14.63
N ASP A 219 -11.78 15.62 14.29
CA ASP A 219 -12.33 14.64 15.20
C ASP A 219 -11.30 14.28 16.27
N HIS A 220 -11.44 14.91 17.43
CA HIS A 220 -10.65 14.65 18.63
C HIS A 220 -11.27 13.55 19.49
N SER A 221 -12.39 12.93 19.08
CA SER A 221 -12.99 11.80 19.77
C SER A 221 -12.03 10.61 19.77
N ASP A 222 -11.91 9.94 20.89
CA ASP A 222 -11.21 8.64 21.00
C ASP A 222 -12.06 7.58 20.29
N GLU A 223 -11.94 7.51 18.98
CA GLU A 223 -12.60 6.51 18.14
C GLU A 223 -12.12 5.11 18.56
N ALA A 224 -13.04 4.28 19.00
CA ALA A 224 -12.78 2.97 19.63
C ALA A 224 -11.93 2.00 18.78
N HIS A 225 -11.82 2.24 17.48
CA HIS A 225 -11.06 1.40 16.56
C HIS A 225 -9.88 2.10 15.88
N ARG A 226 -9.63 3.39 16.18
CA ARG A 226 -8.57 4.16 15.54
C ARG A 226 -7.23 3.94 16.22
N ALA A 227 -6.19 3.63 15.44
CA ALA A 227 -4.81 3.77 15.87
C ALA A 227 -4.35 5.21 15.65
N TYR A 228 -3.79 5.81 16.70
CA TYR A 228 -3.12 7.12 16.63
C TYR A 228 -1.64 6.92 16.31
N GLY A 229 -1.07 7.85 15.54
CA GLY A 229 0.31 7.76 15.08
C GLY A 229 1.32 8.24 16.11
N TYR A 230 2.47 7.57 16.21
CA TYR A 230 3.55 7.87 17.17
C TYR A 230 4.90 7.94 16.48
N SER A 231 5.71 8.91 16.91
CA SER A 231 7.12 9.02 16.54
C SER A 231 7.99 8.89 17.79
N GLN A 232 9.17 8.31 17.64
CA GLN A 232 10.13 8.24 18.72
C GLN A 232 10.92 9.55 18.81
N ARG A 233 10.96 10.18 19.98
CA ARG A 233 11.75 11.36 20.31
C ARG A 233 12.41 11.14 21.67
N ASP A 234 13.71 11.30 21.75
CA ASP A 234 14.50 11.14 22.99
C ASP A 234 14.23 9.82 23.73
N GLY A 235 14.05 8.73 22.97
CA GLY A 235 13.77 7.41 23.52
C GLY A 235 12.31 7.14 23.91
N ALA A 236 11.43 8.16 23.90
CA ALA A 236 10.00 8.03 24.21
C ALA A 236 9.13 8.10 22.95
N PHE A 237 7.96 7.45 22.97
CA PHE A 237 6.94 7.62 21.95
C PHE A 237 6.09 8.84 22.25
N VAL A 238 5.98 9.74 21.29
CA VAL A 238 5.11 10.91 21.31
C VAL A 238 4.10 10.86 20.18
N ARG A 239 2.88 11.29 20.44
CA ARG A 239 1.82 11.33 19.43
C ARG A 239 2.14 12.37 18.37
N THR A 240 2.14 11.94 17.09
CA THR A 240 2.46 12.77 15.91
C THR A 240 1.53 12.44 14.72
N ASP A 241 0.27 12.24 15.01
CA ASP A 241 -0.74 11.61 14.17
C ASP A 241 -1.06 12.35 12.84
N GLN A 242 -0.87 13.66 12.79
CA GLN A 242 -1.26 14.50 11.65
C GLN A 242 -0.15 15.49 11.26
N SER A 243 -0.09 15.82 9.95
CA SER A 243 0.84 16.80 9.34
C SER A 243 0.11 17.70 8.34
N LEU A 244 0.81 18.65 7.74
CA LEU A 244 0.26 19.54 6.71
C LEU A 244 -0.25 18.81 5.47
N THR A 245 0.27 17.60 5.18
CA THR A 245 -0.17 16.78 4.04
C THR A 245 -1.20 15.71 4.43
N SER A 246 -1.74 15.77 5.66
CA SER A 246 -2.61 14.69 6.17
C SER A 246 -4.06 14.80 5.73
N SER A 247 -4.48 15.94 5.14
CA SER A 247 -5.86 16.15 4.70
C SER A 247 -6.10 15.84 3.23
N THR A 248 -5.06 15.51 2.47
CA THR A 248 -5.19 15.01 1.09
C THR A 248 -5.73 13.58 1.10
N ARG A 249 -6.71 13.29 0.22
CA ARG A 249 -7.52 12.07 0.29
C ARG A 249 -7.09 10.98 -0.66
N GLY A 250 -6.85 11.36 -1.93
CA GLY A 250 -6.58 10.40 -3.00
C GLY A 250 -5.27 9.63 -2.86
N ASP A 251 -4.31 10.16 -2.15
CA ASP A 251 -2.96 9.62 -2.01
C ASP A 251 -2.71 8.86 -0.70
N GLY A 252 -3.46 9.16 0.42
CA GLY A 252 -3.03 8.61 1.69
C GLY A 252 -3.96 8.64 2.90
N ALA A 253 -5.21 9.13 2.82
CA ALA A 253 -6.04 9.39 4.00
C ALA A 253 -6.97 8.25 4.45
N ILE A 254 -6.96 7.09 3.81
CA ILE A 254 -7.80 5.97 4.19
C ILE A 254 -7.27 5.34 5.47
N TYR A 255 -8.18 5.01 6.39
CA TYR A 255 -7.93 4.14 7.54
C TYR A 255 -8.59 2.79 7.32
N SER A 256 -7.90 1.70 7.64
CA SER A 256 -8.42 0.35 7.51
C SER A 256 -7.71 -0.61 8.45
N SER A 257 -8.28 -1.79 8.65
CA SER A 257 -7.74 -2.86 9.49
C SER A 257 -7.22 -4.03 8.65
N VAL A 258 -6.37 -4.88 9.24
CA VAL A 258 -5.93 -6.12 8.57
C VAL A 258 -7.11 -7.04 8.24
N VAL A 259 -8.22 -6.96 8.97
CA VAL A 259 -9.44 -7.73 8.71
C VAL A 259 -10.16 -7.21 7.45
N ASP A 260 -10.25 -5.90 7.27
CA ASP A 260 -10.85 -5.33 6.07
C ASP A 260 -9.90 -5.48 4.86
N LEU A 261 -8.60 -5.32 5.05
CA LEU A 261 -7.62 -5.58 4.00
C LEU A 261 -7.55 -7.05 3.57
N TYR A 262 -7.91 -8.00 4.43
CA TYR A 262 -8.16 -9.39 4.02
C TYR A 262 -9.31 -9.48 3.01
N LYS A 263 -10.43 -8.79 3.25
CA LYS A 263 -11.57 -8.76 2.32
C LYS A 263 -11.19 -8.12 0.99
N TRP A 264 -10.36 -7.06 1.04
CA TRP A 264 -9.75 -6.43 -0.12
C TRP A 264 -8.90 -7.42 -0.93
N ASP A 265 -7.98 -8.12 -0.28
CA ASP A 265 -7.13 -9.14 -0.92
C ASP A 265 -7.97 -10.23 -1.61
N GLN A 266 -9.01 -10.73 -0.93
CA GLN A 266 -9.91 -11.74 -1.50
C GLN A 266 -10.72 -11.20 -2.69
N ALA A 267 -11.10 -9.93 -2.66
CA ALA A 267 -11.81 -9.29 -3.76
C ALA A 267 -10.92 -9.15 -5.01
N LEU A 268 -9.66 -8.79 -4.83
CA LEU A 268 -8.68 -8.74 -5.91
C LEU A 268 -8.41 -10.12 -6.55
N HIS A 269 -8.37 -11.19 -5.75
CA HIS A 269 -8.22 -12.55 -6.28
C HIS A 269 -9.44 -13.02 -7.08
N LYS A 270 -10.62 -12.57 -6.71
CA LYS A 270 -11.89 -13.02 -7.31
C LYS A 270 -12.42 -12.09 -8.42
N GLY A 271 -11.75 -10.98 -8.68
CA GLY A 271 -12.21 -9.97 -9.64
C GLY A 271 -13.60 -9.41 -9.32
N ARG A 272 -13.89 -9.12 -8.02
CA ARG A 272 -15.27 -8.78 -7.59
C ARG A 272 -15.71 -7.38 -8.00
N LEU A 273 -14.79 -6.45 -8.18
CA LEU A 273 -15.08 -5.02 -8.43
C LEU A 273 -14.91 -4.65 -9.91
N VAL A 274 -13.93 -5.25 -10.56
CA VAL A 274 -13.60 -5.05 -11.97
C VAL A 274 -13.23 -6.39 -12.60
N LYS A 275 -13.24 -6.45 -13.93
CA LYS A 275 -12.91 -7.67 -14.68
C LYS A 275 -11.47 -8.12 -14.43
N PRO A 276 -11.18 -9.43 -14.56
CA PRO A 276 -9.81 -9.94 -14.45
C PRO A 276 -8.81 -9.25 -15.39
N ALA A 277 -9.22 -8.92 -16.62
CA ALA A 277 -8.35 -8.21 -17.57
C ALA A 277 -7.94 -6.81 -17.06
N THR A 278 -8.85 -6.08 -16.44
CA THR A 278 -8.57 -4.77 -15.82
C THR A 278 -7.58 -4.89 -14.66
N LEU A 279 -7.71 -5.94 -13.84
CA LEU A 279 -6.74 -6.22 -12.77
C LEU A 279 -5.38 -6.63 -13.33
N GLN A 280 -5.32 -7.37 -14.46
CA GLN A 280 -4.07 -7.70 -15.12
C GLN A 280 -3.34 -6.44 -15.61
N GLU A 281 -4.06 -5.46 -16.16
CA GLU A 281 -3.50 -4.16 -16.53
C GLU A 281 -2.95 -3.42 -15.30
N ALA A 282 -3.69 -3.40 -14.18
CA ALA A 282 -3.24 -2.79 -12.95
C ALA A 282 -1.97 -3.44 -12.36
N PHE A 283 -1.79 -4.74 -12.59
CA PHE A 283 -0.62 -5.51 -12.16
C PHE A 283 0.43 -5.66 -13.28
N ALA A 284 0.35 -4.89 -14.35
CA ALA A 284 1.39 -4.77 -15.36
C ALA A 284 2.24 -3.52 -15.10
N ALA A 285 3.56 -3.63 -15.32
CA ALA A 285 4.47 -2.50 -15.18
C ALA A 285 4.18 -1.46 -16.27
N GLY A 286 3.56 -0.36 -15.89
CA GLY A 286 3.28 0.78 -16.77
C GLY A 286 4.43 1.79 -16.80
N ALA A 287 5.29 1.78 -15.76
CA ALA A 287 6.52 2.54 -15.69
C ALA A 287 7.62 1.71 -15.04
N LYS A 288 8.88 1.89 -15.46
CA LYS A 288 10.06 1.24 -14.89
C LYS A 288 10.54 2.09 -13.71
N VAL A 289 10.59 1.49 -12.51
CA VAL A 289 11.12 2.12 -11.28
C VAL A 289 12.63 1.95 -11.21
N ASP A 290 13.08 0.69 -11.34
CA ASP A 290 14.48 0.28 -11.42
C ASP A 290 14.59 -0.98 -12.31
N ASP A 291 15.73 -1.68 -12.27
CA ASP A 291 15.95 -2.84 -13.17
C ASP A 291 15.03 -4.02 -12.86
N ASP A 292 14.63 -4.20 -11.61
CA ASP A 292 13.83 -5.33 -11.13
C ASP A 292 12.38 -4.95 -10.78
N THR A 293 12.07 -3.67 -10.70
CA THR A 293 10.80 -3.16 -10.20
C THR A 293 10.12 -2.25 -11.22
N GLY A 294 8.85 -2.53 -11.49
CA GLY A 294 7.94 -1.63 -12.21
C GLY A 294 6.86 -1.05 -11.29
N TYR A 295 6.09 -0.10 -11.81
CA TYR A 295 4.90 0.40 -11.15
C TYR A 295 3.68 0.32 -12.08
N GLY A 296 2.60 -0.27 -11.57
CA GLY A 296 1.31 -0.36 -12.23
C GLY A 296 0.31 0.65 -11.68
N PHE A 297 -0.94 0.24 -11.51
CA PHE A 297 -1.98 1.12 -10.97
C PHE A 297 -2.09 0.96 -9.45
N GLY A 298 -1.31 1.74 -8.71
CA GLY A 298 -1.26 1.70 -7.24
C GLY A 298 -0.44 0.54 -6.65
N TRP A 299 0.43 -0.08 -7.44
CA TRP A 299 1.23 -1.22 -7.03
C TRP A 299 2.64 -1.18 -7.60
N PHE A 300 3.65 -1.43 -6.76
CA PHE A 300 4.95 -1.88 -7.20
C PHE A 300 4.86 -3.33 -7.67
N ILE A 301 5.60 -3.66 -8.72
CA ILE A 301 5.56 -4.96 -9.40
C ILE A 301 6.97 -5.47 -9.54
N GLN A 302 7.23 -6.67 -9.06
CA GLN A 302 8.54 -7.31 -9.17
C GLN A 302 8.40 -8.83 -9.28
N ASN A 303 9.48 -9.50 -9.65
CA ASN A 303 9.59 -10.94 -9.52
C ASN A 303 10.38 -11.26 -8.24
N ARG A 304 9.78 -11.99 -7.31
CA ARG A 304 10.41 -12.34 -6.04
C ARG A 304 10.18 -13.82 -5.74
N ARG A 305 11.25 -14.51 -5.38
CA ARG A 305 11.22 -15.98 -5.11
C ARG A 305 10.55 -16.76 -6.26
N GLY A 306 10.78 -16.36 -7.52
CA GLY A 306 10.23 -17.00 -8.72
C GLY A 306 8.71 -16.83 -8.89
N SER A 307 8.10 -15.83 -8.27
CA SER A 307 6.67 -15.52 -8.40
C SER A 307 6.46 -14.04 -8.71
N LYS A 308 5.49 -13.75 -9.55
CA LYS A 308 5.04 -12.36 -9.76
C LYS A 308 4.45 -11.81 -8.47
N THR A 309 5.04 -10.73 -7.99
CA THR A 309 4.71 -10.13 -6.71
C THR A 309 4.29 -8.69 -6.92
N VAL A 310 3.19 -8.30 -6.26
CA VAL A 310 2.76 -6.90 -6.20
C VAL A 310 2.74 -6.46 -4.75
N TRP A 311 3.22 -5.24 -4.49
CA TRP A 311 3.33 -4.74 -3.13
C TRP A 311 3.17 -3.22 -3.08
N HIS A 312 2.86 -2.70 -1.92
CA HIS A 312 2.97 -1.27 -1.61
C HIS A 312 3.30 -1.07 -0.14
N SER A 313 4.15 -0.09 0.14
CA SER A 313 4.35 0.44 1.48
C SER A 313 3.54 1.73 1.67
N GLY A 314 3.27 2.07 2.90
CA GLY A 314 2.68 3.34 3.26
C GLY A 314 3.43 3.90 4.46
N ASN A 315 4.00 5.10 4.31
CA ASN A 315 4.68 5.80 5.39
C ASN A 315 4.15 7.22 5.46
N THR A 316 3.78 7.63 6.64
CA THR A 316 3.42 9.00 6.97
C THR A 316 3.78 9.25 8.42
N ILE A 317 3.67 10.51 8.88
CA ILE A 317 3.95 10.82 10.28
C ILE A 317 3.19 9.88 11.21
N GLY A 318 3.92 9.19 12.07
CA GLY A 318 3.34 8.29 13.07
C GLY A 318 2.85 6.93 12.58
N CYS A 319 2.87 6.61 11.27
CA CYS A 319 2.32 5.36 10.76
C CYS A 319 3.20 4.73 9.67
N SER A 320 3.28 3.40 9.69
CA SER A 320 3.92 2.60 8.65
C SER A 320 3.04 1.40 8.29
N GLN A 321 2.92 1.12 6.99
CA GLN A 321 2.06 0.07 6.44
C GLN A 321 2.81 -0.71 5.37
N PHE A 322 2.49 -1.99 5.24
CA PHE A 322 3.03 -2.81 4.16
C PHE A 322 2.05 -3.91 3.75
N ILE A 323 1.85 -4.08 2.44
CA ILE A 323 1.13 -5.19 1.84
C ILE A 323 1.98 -5.79 0.73
N ARG A 324 2.15 -7.12 0.74
CA ARG A 324 2.80 -7.88 -0.33
C ARG A 324 1.97 -9.09 -0.71
N ARG A 325 1.76 -9.26 -2.01
CA ARG A 325 0.95 -10.33 -2.60
C ARG A 325 1.76 -11.10 -3.62
N TYR A 326 1.88 -12.40 -3.44
CA TYR A 326 2.43 -13.36 -4.39
C TYR A 326 1.28 -13.91 -5.22
N LEU A 327 1.12 -13.41 -6.44
CA LEU A 327 -0.09 -13.65 -7.23
C LEU A 327 -0.27 -15.13 -7.58
N ASP A 328 0.80 -15.77 -8.05
CA ASP A 328 0.77 -17.18 -8.50
C ASP A 328 0.60 -18.15 -7.32
N ARG A 329 1.12 -17.78 -6.15
CA ARG A 329 1.05 -18.59 -4.92
C ARG A 329 -0.20 -18.31 -4.10
N LYS A 330 -0.99 -17.29 -4.47
CA LYS A 330 -2.14 -16.79 -3.68
C LYS A 330 -1.77 -16.58 -2.21
N PHE A 331 -0.57 -16.01 -1.98
CA PHE A 331 -0.04 -15.76 -0.66
C PHE A 331 0.09 -14.26 -0.43
N THR A 332 -0.36 -13.77 0.73
CA THR A 332 -0.38 -12.35 1.05
C THR A 332 0.04 -12.12 2.49
N ILE A 333 0.88 -11.11 2.71
CA ILE A 333 1.27 -10.60 4.01
C ILE A 333 0.84 -9.14 4.09
N ILE A 334 0.18 -8.78 5.19
CA ILE A 334 -0.19 -7.40 5.51
C ILE A 334 0.28 -7.10 6.92
N VAL A 335 1.03 -6.03 7.07
CA VAL A 335 1.50 -5.52 8.36
C VAL A 335 1.17 -4.04 8.46
N GLN A 336 0.58 -3.65 9.57
CA GLN A 336 0.21 -2.28 9.90
C GLN A 336 0.81 -1.91 11.25
N ALA A 337 1.38 -0.70 11.37
CA ALA A 337 1.94 -0.20 12.61
C ALA A 337 1.63 1.29 12.77
N ASN A 338 1.33 1.71 14.00
CA ASN A 338 1.18 3.12 14.36
C ASN A 338 2.50 3.70 14.92
N ARG A 339 3.59 3.36 14.25
CA ARG A 339 4.94 3.93 14.48
C ARG A 339 5.48 4.55 13.21
N ASN A 340 6.12 5.70 13.34
CA ASN A 340 6.88 6.32 12.27
C ASN A 340 8.11 5.46 11.93
N ASN A 341 8.42 5.34 10.63
CA ASN A 341 9.62 4.66 10.11
C ASN A 341 9.82 3.22 10.63
N ALA A 342 8.72 2.49 10.91
CA ALA A 342 8.82 1.08 11.26
C ALA A 342 9.40 0.27 10.07
N PRO A 343 10.38 -0.64 10.30
CA PRO A 343 11.07 -1.38 9.23
C PRO A 343 10.20 -2.54 8.72
N LEU A 344 8.99 -2.22 8.22
CA LEU A 344 8.01 -3.24 7.85
C LEU A 344 8.40 -4.08 6.65
N ALA A 345 9.21 -3.57 5.72
CA ALA A 345 9.72 -4.34 4.60
C ALA A 345 10.59 -5.51 5.08
N GLU A 346 11.55 -5.24 5.98
CA GLU A 346 12.41 -6.26 6.60
C GLU A 346 11.59 -7.25 7.44
N LEU A 347 10.59 -6.74 8.15
CA LEU A 347 9.69 -7.59 8.94
C LEU A 347 8.91 -8.56 8.05
N VAL A 348 8.40 -8.09 6.92
CA VAL A 348 7.70 -8.91 5.92
C VAL A 348 8.65 -9.95 5.31
N ASP A 349 9.91 -9.59 5.03
CA ASP A 349 10.93 -10.52 4.54
C ASP A 349 11.18 -11.68 5.54
N LYS A 350 11.27 -11.38 6.84
CA LYS A 350 11.39 -12.39 7.91
C LYS A 350 10.12 -13.26 8.05
N ILE A 351 8.93 -12.66 7.84
CA ILE A 351 7.68 -13.44 7.81
C ILE A 351 7.68 -14.43 6.64
N GLU A 352 8.19 -14.03 5.47
CA GLU A 352 8.33 -14.94 4.34
C GLU A 352 9.21 -16.15 4.66
N GLU A 353 10.31 -15.96 5.40
CA GLU A 353 11.21 -17.06 5.83
C GLU A 353 10.55 -18.06 6.78
N ILE A 354 9.48 -17.63 7.48
CA ILE A 354 8.70 -18.52 8.36
C ILE A 354 7.74 -19.38 7.54
N TYR A 355 7.21 -18.86 6.42
CA TYR A 355 6.11 -19.48 5.69
C TYR A 355 6.51 -20.13 4.35
N PHE A 356 7.64 -19.77 3.77
CA PHE A 356 8.23 -20.37 2.56
C PHE A 356 9.41 -21.28 2.89
#